data_9e8269e6a815f082aca22871dcbd59c2
#
_entry.id   9e8269e6a815f082aca22871dcbd59c2
#
_cell.length_a   1.000
_cell.length_b   1.000
_cell.length_c   1.000
_cell.angle_alpha   90.00
_cell.angle_beta   90.00
_cell.angle_gamma   90.00
#
_symmetry.space_group_name_H-M   'P 1'
#
loop_
_entity.id
_entity.type
_entity.pdbx_description
1 polymer ?
#
loop_
_entity_poly.entity_id
_entity_poly.type
_entity_poly.pdbx_seq_one_letter_code
_entity_poly.pdbx_strand_id
1 'polypeptide(L)'
;MGTHDGIRYMTSEQEWEQVLQIKTAGRDDSRSDTEHHPYEPTDYCVLERLANSGHIRKKNTLIDYGSGKGRVSIFMAYQTGCHSIGIEYDERLYEKALINGESPATRNRVSFVLGDAALYELPD
;
A
#
# COMPACT_ATOMS: atom_id res chain seq x y z
N MET A 1 -3.25 31.73 -0.16
CA MET A 1 -2.86 31.30 -0.17
C MET A 1 -2.27 31.10 -0.23
N GLY A 2 -2.17 30.99 -0.32
CA GLY A 2 -1.72 30.52 -0.47
C GLY A 2 -0.97 30.39 -0.34
N THR A 3 -0.82 30.49 -0.37
CA THR A 3 -0.19 30.12 -0.27
C THR A 3 0.54 30.07 -0.07
N HIS A 4 0.50 30.35 -0.21
CA HIS A 4 1.20 30.04 -0.05
C HIS A 4 2.10 30.08 0.27
N ASP A 5 2.18 29.93 0.56
CA ASP A 5 3.07 30.00 0.87
C ASP A 5 4.00 29.26 0.92
N GLY A 6 4.03 29.06 0.70
CA GLY A 6 4.88 28.33 0.29
C GLY A 6 5.70 27.76 0.65
N ILE A 7 5.51 27.96 0.93
CA ILE A 7 6.22 27.51 1.42
C ILE A 7 6.60 26.24 1.27
N ARG A 8 5.93 25.31 1.35
CA ARG A 8 6.37 24.04 1.10
C ARG A 8 5.47 23.42 0.11
N TYR A 9 6.08 22.82 -0.88
CA TYR A 9 5.32 22.16 -1.91
C TYR A 9 5.59 20.68 -1.81
N MET A 10 4.85 20.01 -0.95
CA MET A 10 4.93 18.56 -0.87
C MET A 10 4.23 17.96 -2.06
N THR A 11 4.77 16.87 -2.60
CA THR A 11 4.10 16.12 -3.63
C THR A 11 2.89 15.42 -3.03
N SER A 12 1.98 15.00 -3.89
CA SER A 12 0.84 14.18 -3.51
C SER A 12 1.30 12.95 -2.72
N GLU A 13 2.40 12.34 -3.20
CA GLU A 13 2.97 11.18 -2.51
C GLU A 13 3.37 11.51 -1.08
N GLN A 14 4.08 12.62 -0.90
CA GLN A 14 4.53 13.02 0.43
C GLN A 14 3.35 13.30 1.35
N GLU A 15 2.33 13.94 0.84
CA GLU A 15 1.15 14.23 1.64
C GLU A 15 0.44 12.95 2.08
N TRP A 16 0.27 12.00 1.16
CA TRP A 16 -0.39 10.76 1.52
C TRP A 16 0.43 9.94 2.51
N GLU A 17 1.76 9.91 2.33
CA GLU A 17 2.62 9.19 3.28
C GLU A 17 2.48 9.77 4.69
N GLN A 18 2.33 11.09 4.78
CA GLN A 18 2.13 11.72 6.09
C GLN A 18 0.76 11.40 6.66
N VAL A 19 -0.28 11.49 5.86
CA VAL A 19 -1.64 11.18 6.33
C VAL A 19 -1.72 9.74 6.80
N LEU A 20 -1.16 8.83 6.03
CA LEU A 20 -1.23 7.41 6.36
C LEU A 20 -0.18 6.99 7.38
N GLN A 21 0.79 7.84 7.65
CA GLN A 21 1.89 7.58 8.59
C GLN A 21 2.66 6.32 8.20
N ILE A 22 3.03 6.25 6.92
CA ILE A 22 3.75 5.10 6.38
C ILE A 22 4.90 5.57 5.51
N LYS A 23 5.79 4.64 5.19
CA LYS A 23 6.94 4.89 4.33
C LYS A 23 6.98 3.84 3.24
N THR A 24 6.37 4.16 2.11
CA THR A 24 6.32 3.23 0.98
C THR A 24 6.98 3.79 -0.27
N ALA A 25 7.45 5.05 -0.21
CA ALA A 25 8.05 5.70 -1.36
C ALA A 25 9.42 5.11 -1.70
N GLY A 26 9.86 5.36 -2.92
CA GLY A 26 11.17 4.95 -3.37
C GLY A 26 11.17 3.61 -4.05
N ARG A 27 12.07 3.48 -5.02
CA ARG A 27 12.24 2.25 -5.77
C ARG A 27 13.24 1.35 -5.05
N ASP A 28 12.98 0.06 -5.03
CA ASP A 28 13.90 -0.92 -4.46
C ASP A 28 14.05 -2.05 -5.48
N ASP A 29 15.20 -2.12 -6.14
CA ASP A 29 15.46 -3.14 -7.14
C ASP A 29 16.58 -4.08 -6.73
N SER A 30 16.91 -4.15 -5.44
CA SER A 30 17.97 -5.00 -4.94
C SER A 30 17.72 -6.48 -5.17
N ARG A 31 16.46 -6.86 -5.36
CA ARG A 31 16.08 -8.26 -5.63
C ARG A 31 15.53 -8.44 -7.04
N SER A 32 15.90 -7.53 -7.94
CA SER A 32 15.45 -7.59 -9.33
C SER A 32 16.13 -8.74 -10.05
N ASP A 33 15.34 -9.60 -10.67
CA ASP A 33 15.85 -10.70 -11.49
C ASP A 33 14.76 -11.08 -12.50
N THR A 34 14.94 -12.21 -13.17
CA THR A 34 14.01 -12.61 -14.23
C THR A 34 12.64 -12.99 -13.70
N GLU A 35 12.53 -13.33 -12.42
CA GLU A 35 11.28 -13.78 -11.84
C GLU A 35 10.60 -12.72 -10.99
N HIS A 36 11.35 -11.77 -10.45
CA HIS A 36 10.82 -10.80 -9.52
C HIS A 36 11.21 -9.40 -9.95
N HIS A 37 10.22 -8.58 -10.12
CA HIS A 37 10.44 -7.20 -10.52
C HIS A 37 10.89 -6.36 -9.34
N PRO A 38 11.62 -5.27 -9.59
CA PRO A 38 11.96 -4.36 -8.50
C PRO A 38 10.71 -3.76 -7.91
N TYR A 39 10.80 -3.40 -6.63
CA TYR A 39 9.70 -2.72 -5.98
C TYR A 39 9.58 -1.32 -6.54
N GLU A 40 8.39 -0.97 -6.95
CA GLU A 40 8.08 0.37 -7.41
C GLU A 40 6.62 0.63 -7.05
N PRO A 41 6.36 1.59 -6.15
CA PRO A 41 5.00 1.77 -5.66
C PRO A 41 4.08 2.37 -6.71
N THR A 42 2.81 2.02 -6.64
CA THR A 42 1.78 2.58 -7.50
C THR A 42 1.54 4.03 -7.10
N ASP A 43 1.39 4.91 -8.09
CA ASP A 43 1.09 6.32 -7.82
C ASP A 43 -0.20 6.47 -7.05
N TYR A 44 -0.21 7.38 -6.09
CA TYR A 44 -1.41 7.62 -5.31
C TYR A 44 -2.58 8.14 -6.16
N CYS A 45 -2.30 8.86 -7.22
CA CYS A 45 -3.40 9.35 -8.06
C CYS A 45 -4.15 8.20 -8.73
N VAL A 46 -3.44 7.12 -9.05
CA VAL A 46 -4.09 5.91 -9.59
C VAL A 46 -4.94 5.26 -8.52
N LEU A 47 -4.40 5.19 -7.29
CA LEU A 47 -5.13 4.61 -6.17
C LEU A 47 -6.37 5.43 -5.82
N GLU A 48 -6.28 6.75 -5.90
CA GLU A 48 -7.43 7.62 -5.66
C GLU A 48 -8.55 7.34 -6.66
N ARG A 49 -8.19 7.16 -7.92
CA ARG A 49 -9.19 6.82 -8.93
C ARG A 49 -9.84 5.48 -8.67
N LEU A 50 -9.05 4.49 -8.28
CA LEU A 50 -9.57 3.18 -7.97
C LEU A 50 -10.52 3.23 -6.77
N ALA A 51 -10.12 3.96 -5.73
CA ALA A 51 -10.97 4.09 -4.55
C ALA A 51 -12.29 4.80 -4.88
N ASN A 52 -12.24 5.78 -5.77
CA ASN A 52 -13.44 6.56 -6.15
C ASN A 52 -14.32 5.83 -7.15
N SER A 53 -13.87 4.70 -7.69
CA SER A 53 -14.65 3.96 -8.69
C SER A 53 -15.88 3.28 -8.08
N GLY A 54 -15.88 3.07 -6.78
CA GLY A 54 -16.98 2.37 -6.11
C GLY A 54 -16.90 0.86 -6.19
N HIS A 55 -15.84 0.32 -6.79
CA HIS A 55 -15.69 -1.14 -6.92
C HIS A 55 -15.22 -1.78 -5.61
N ILE A 56 -14.54 -1.03 -4.75
CA ILE A 56 -14.06 -1.52 -3.47
C ILE A 56 -14.80 -0.79 -2.37
N ARG A 57 -15.50 -1.54 -1.52
CA ARG A 57 -16.33 -0.96 -0.48
C ARG A 57 -15.97 -1.52 0.89
N LYS A 58 -16.50 -0.88 1.92
CA LYS A 58 -16.20 -1.23 3.30
C LYS A 58 -16.40 -2.71 3.60
N LYS A 59 -17.40 -3.34 2.99
CA LYS A 59 -17.72 -4.74 3.24
C LYS A 59 -16.80 -5.72 2.51
N ASN A 60 -15.97 -5.22 1.62
CA ASN A 60 -15.11 -6.08 0.80
C ASN A 60 -13.81 -6.38 1.52
N THR A 61 -13.16 -7.46 1.10
CA THR A 61 -11.79 -7.77 1.48
C THR A 61 -10.96 -7.71 0.22
N LEU A 62 -9.96 -6.85 0.23
CA LEU A 62 -9.05 -6.69 -0.89
C LEU A 62 -7.85 -7.60 -0.70
N ILE A 63 -7.50 -8.35 -1.73
CA ILE A 63 -6.29 -9.15 -1.73
C ILE A 63 -5.31 -8.49 -2.69
N ASP A 64 -4.16 -8.11 -2.19
CA ASP A 64 -3.14 -7.44 -2.99
C ASP A 64 -1.95 -8.36 -3.17
N TYR A 65 -1.80 -8.90 -4.36
CA TYR A 65 -0.68 -9.80 -4.68
C TYR A 65 0.53 -8.96 -5.04
N GLY A 66 1.67 -9.24 -4.39
CA GLY A 66 2.87 -8.44 -4.57
C GLY A 66 2.75 -7.12 -3.85
N SER A 67 2.36 -7.17 -2.59
CA SER A 67 1.99 -5.97 -1.85
C SER A 67 3.15 -5.02 -1.52
N GLY A 68 4.40 -5.48 -1.71
CA GLY A 68 5.56 -4.63 -1.45
C GLY A 68 5.58 -4.10 -0.03
N LYS A 69 5.72 -2.79 0.11
CA LYS A 69 5.75 -2.14 1.42
C LYS A 69 4.36 -1.83 1.95
N GLY A 70 3.30 -2.21 1.22
CA GLY A 70 1.94 -2.14 1.73
C GLY A 70 1.12 -0.95 1.30
N ARG A 71 1.60 -0.12 0.36
CA ARG A 71 0.90 1.11 -0.01
C ARG A 71 -0.54 0.88 -0.44
N VAL A 72 -0.77 -0.06 -1.37
CA VAL A 72 -2.11 -0.27 -1.92
C VAL A 72 -3.06 -0.77 -0.83
N SER A 73 -2.62 -1.78 -0.08
CA SER A 73 -3.44 -2.35 0.99
C SER A 73 -3.83 -1.30 2.02
N ILE A 74 -2.86 -0.49 2.43
CA ILE A 74 -3.09 0.51 3.47
C ILE A 74 -3.95 1.65 2.95
N PHE A 75 -3.65 2.15 1.74
CA PHE A 75 -4.43 3.24 1.17
C PHE A 75 -5.90 2.84 1.00
N MET A 76 -6.13 1.66 0.45
CA MET A 76 -7.50 1.22 0.20
C MET A 76 -8.27 1.00 1.48
N ALA A 77 -7.63 0.41 2.49
CA ALA A 77 -8.29 0.25 3.78
C ALA A 77 -8.65 1.59 4.41
N TYR A 78 -7.75 2.57 4.30
CA TYR A 78 -8.00 3.90 4.84
C TYR A 78 -9.13 4.60 4.08
N GLN A 79 -9.06 4.57 2.76
CA GLN A 79 -9.96 5.37 1.93
C GLN A 79 -11.34 4.76 1.79
N THR A 80 -11.45 3.44 1.73
CA THR A 80 -12.74 2.77 1.52
C THR A 80 -13.27 2.09 2.77
N GLY A 81 -12.44 1.91 3.79
CA GLY A 81 -12.82 1.18 4.99
C GLY A 81 -12.81 -0.33 4.82
N CYS A 82 -12.36 -0.83 3.68
CA CYS A 82 -12.33 -2.27 3.46
C CYS A 82 -11.23 -2.93 4.31
N HIS A 83 -11.31 -4.25 4.40
CA HIS A 83 -10.19 -5.03 4.94
C HIS A 83 -9.26 -5.35 3.79
N SER A 84 -7.95 -5.39 4.06
CA SER A 84 -6.95 -5.70 3.04
C SER A 84 -5.98 -6.75 3.54
N ILE A 85 -5.61 -7.64 2.65
CA ILE A 85 -4.57 -8.64 2.92
C ILE A 85 -3.54 -8.49 1.81
N GLY A 86 -2.31 -8.16 2.19
CA GLY A 86 -1.22 -8.06 1.23
C GLY A 86 -0.36 -9.30 1.28
N ILE A 87 0.01 -9.82 0.14
CA ILE A 87 0.85 -11.01 0.03
C ILE A 87 2.14 -10.60 -0.66
N GLU A 88 3.26 -10.81 0.01
CA GLU A 88 4.54 -10.39 -0.50
C GLU A 88 5.56 -11.51 -0.42
N TYR A 89 6.28 -11.72 -1.51
CA TYR A 89 7.28 -12.76 -1.63
C TYR A 89 8.63 -12.35 -1.01
N ASP A 90 9.00 -11.09 -1.15
CA ASP A 90 10.30 -10.58 -0.69
C ASP A 90 10.24 -10.28 0.80
N GLU A 91 11.05 -11.00 1.57
CA GLU A 91 11.02 -10.87 3.03
C GLU A 91 11.34 -9.46 3.50
N ARG A 92 12.27 -8.76 2.84
CA ARG A 92 12.62 -7.40 3.24
C ARG A 92 11.45 -6.44 3.06
N LEU A 93 10.75 -6.56 1.93
CA LEU A 93 9.59 -5.72 1.68
C LEU A 93 8.46 -6.08 2.62
N TYR A 94 8.27 -7.38 2.88
CA TYR A 94 7.26 -7.84 3.82
C TYR A 94 7.47 -7.25 5.20
N GLU A 95 8.72 -7.20 5.68
CA GLU A 95 9.00 -6.65 6.99
C GLU A 95 8.68 -5.16 7.05
N LYS A 96 8.96 -4.44 5.96
CA LYS A 96 8.59 -3.02 5.89
C LYS A 96 7.07 -2.85 5.87
N ALA A 97 6.37 -3.75 5.19
CA ALA A 97 4.91 -3.72 5.17
C ALA A 97 4.35 -3.93 6.57
N LEU A 98 4.94 -4.85 7.35
CA LEU A 98 4.48 -5.06 8.71
C LEU A 98 4.61 -3.80 9.55
N ILE A 99 5.71 -3.07 9.41
CA ILE A 99 5.89 -1.82 10.13
C ILE A 99 4.84 -0.81 9.70
N ASN A 100 4.63 -0.66 8.40
CA ASN A 100 3.63 0.27 7.89
C ASN A 100 2.23 -0.11 8.33
N GLY A 101 1.95 -1.41 8.42
CA GLY A 101 0.64 -1.90 8.84
C GLY A 101 0.29 -1.58 10.28
N GLU A 102 1.29 -1.18 11.07
CA GLU A 102 1.05 -0.76 12.45
C GLU A 102 0.50 0.65 12.54
N SER A 103 0.39 1.35 11.42
CA SER A 103 -0.09 2.72 11.42
C SER A 103 -1.49 2.81 12.05
N PRO A 104 -1.71 3.81 12.93
CA PRO A 104 -3.04 3.99 13.52
C PRO A 104 -4.11 4.34 12.48
N ALA A 105 -3.70 4.79 11.29
CA ALA A 105 -4.66 5.14 10.23
C ALA A 105 -5.49 3.94 9.79
N THR A 106 -4.91 2.73 9.83
CA THR A 106 -5.60 1.54 9.33
C THR A 106 -5.50 0.35 10.28
N ARG A 107 -5.20 0.61 11.54
CA ARG A 107 -5.06 -0.47 12.51
C ARG A 107 -6.27 -1.41 12.45
N ASN A 108 -6.01 -2.69 12.48
CA ASN A 108 -7.03 -3.75 12.52
C ASN A 108 -7.74 -4.01 11.19
N ARG A 109 -7.40 -3.29 10.12
CA ARG A 109 -8.03 -3.55 8.83
C ARG A 109 -7.06 -4.04 7.77
N VAL A 110 -5.77 -4.12 8.10
CA VAL A 110 -4.76 -4.53 7.13
C VAL A 110 -3.91 -5.62 7.74
N SER A 111 -3.63 -6.65 6.97
CA SER A 111 -2.68 -7.68 7.38
C SER A 111 -1.80 -8.04 6.18
N PHE A 112 -0.62 -8.60 6.50
CA PHE A 112 0.33 -8.97 5.46
C PHE A 112 0.80 -10.40 5.68
N VAL A 113 1.02 -11.10 4.57
CA VAL A 113 1.43 -12.50 4.57
C VAL A 113 2.70 -12.60 3.73
N LEU A 114 3.71 -13.26 4.28
CA LEU A 114 4.92 -13.57 3.53
C LEU A 114 4.68 -14.85 2.76
N GLY A 115 4.77 -14.80 1.44
CA GLY A 115 4.55 -15.98 0.65
C GLY A 115 4.51 -15.71 -0.83
N ASP A 116 4.40 -16.78 -1.59
CA ASP A 116 4.30 -16.71 -3.03
C ASP A 116 2.81 -16.61 -3.38
N ALA A 117 2.44 -15.54 -4.06
CA ALA A 117 1.05 -15.30 -4.44
C ALA A 117 0.46 -16.46 -5.23
N ALA A 118 1.31 -17.15 -6.02
CA ALA A 118 0.84 -18.26 -6.83
C ALA A 118 0.38 -19.45 -5.98
N LEU A 119 0.82 -19.51 -4.73
CA LEU A 119 0.50 -20.62 -3.84
C LEU A 119 -0.51 -20.25 -2.76
N TYR A 120 -0.93 -18.99 -2.73
CA TYR A 120 -1.84 -18.53 -1.70
C TYR A 120 -3.27 -18.98 -2.00
N GLU A 121 -3.94 -19.54 -0.99
CA GLU A 121 -5.34 -19.91 -1.12
C GLU A 121 -6.21 -18.78 -0.60
N LEU A 122 -7.15 -18.36 -1.43
CA LEU A 122 -8.04 -17.26 -1.05
C LEU A 122 -8.95 -17.70 0.10
N PRO A 123 -9.21 -16.81 1.04
CA PRO A 123 -10.18 -17.12 2.10
C PRO A 123 -11.57 -17.23 1.51
N ASP A 124 -12.39 -18.05 2.16
CA ASP A 124 -13.78 -18.23 1.74
C ASP A 124 -14.65 -17.04 2.13
#